data_325bc013e527e9a61d5ddf7923bad669
#
_entry.id   325bc013e527e9a61d5ddf7923bad669
#
_cell.length_a   1.000
_cell.length_b   1.000
_cell.length_c   1.000
_cell.angle_alpha   90.00
_cell.angle_beta   90.00
_cell.angle_gamma   90.00
#
_symmetry.space_group_name_H-M   'P 1'
#
loop_
_entity.id
_entity.type
_entity.pdbx_description
1 polymer ?
#
loop_
_entity_poly.entity_id
_entity_poly.type
_entity_poly.pdbx_seq_one_letter_code
_entity_poly.pdbx_strand_id
1 'polypeptide(L)'
;MQEVKQHDQGIVLLIDDDQFLRDMYALKFKEKGFRVEAAEGGSEALERLRGGLTPSVILFDLVMPGLDGFEFLEQLRDSKLGEGATKIVLSNQGQDADRERAKELGAQGYIVKANTIPSEVVSQVIALAGK
;
A
#
# COMPACT_ATOMS: atom_id res chain seq x y z
N MET A 1 -16.60 28.19 -11.79
CA MET A 1 -16.46 27.47 -10.56
C MET A 1 -15.33 26.46 -10.63
N GLN A 2 -14.68 26.33 -9.60
CA GLN A 2 -13.52 25.49 -9.55
C GLN A 2 -13.86 24.09 -9.11
N GLU A 3 -13.50 23.14 -9.90
CA GLU A 3 -13.68 21.79 -9.49
C GLU A 3 -12.60 21.31 -8.56
N VAL A 4 -13.00 20.62 -7.55
CA VAL A 4 -12.03 20.01 -6.64
C VAL A 4 -11.44 18.78 -7.30
N LYS A 5 -10.14 18.76 -7.40
CA LYS A 5 -9.46 17.63 -7.99
C LYS A 5 -9.09 16.64 -6.93
N GLN A 6 -10.06 15.85 -6.56
CA GLN A 6 -9.93 14.96 -5.41
C GLN A 6 -8.91 13.87 -5.58
N HIS A 7 -8.51 13.58 -6.81
CA HIS A 7 -7.61 12.46 -7.07
C HIS A 7 -6.30 12.90 -7.70
N ASP A 8 -5.94 14.17 -7.48
CA ASP A 8 -4.72 14.73 -8.06
C ASP A 8 -3.45 14.11 -7.50
N GLN A 9 -3.51 13.55 -6.30
CA GLN A 9 -2.32 12.99 -5.66
C GLN A 9 -1.98 11.59 -6.17
N GLY A 10 -2.85 11.01 -6.97
CA GLY A 10 -2.61 9.69 -7.54
C GLY A 10 -3.49 8.63 -6.91
N ILE A 11 -3.09 7.39 -7.11
CA ILE A 11 -3.87 6.24 -6.67
C ILE A 11 -3.09 5.47 -5.61
N VAL A 12 -3.75 5.15 -4.50
CA VAL A 12 -3.21 4.25 -3.49
C VAL A 12 -3.89 2.90 -3.67
N LEU A 13 -3.12 1.85 -3.92
CA LEU A 13 -3.62 0.49 -3.88
C LEU A 13 -3.41 -0.01 -2.46
N LEU A 14 -4.50 -0.21 -1.75
CA LEU A 14 -4.49 -0.54 -0.33
C LEU A 14 -4.89 -2.00 -0.16
N ILE A 15 -4.01 -2.81 0.38
CA ILE A 15 -4.21 -4.24 0.50
C ILE A 15 -4.20 -4.64 1.97
N ASP A 16 -5.34 -5.04 2.49
CA ASP A 16 -5.50 -5.46 3.88
C ASP A 16 -6.72 -6.34 3.97
N ASP A 17 -6.64 -7.45 4.67
CA ASP A 17 -7.77 -8.36 4.81
C ASP A 17 -8.76 -7.90 5.89
N ASP A 18 -8.39 -6.92 6.69
CA ASP A 18 -9.27 -6.35 7.72
C ASP A 18 -10.09 -5.23 7.09
N GLN A 19 -11.38 -5.49 6.87
CA GLN A 19 -12.25 -4.52 6.21
C GLN A 19 -12.36 -3.20 6.97
N PHE A 20 -12.41 -3.27 8.29
CA PHE A 20 -12.53 -2.07 9.10
C PHE A 20 -11.33 -1.15 8.90
N LEU A 21 -10.13 -1.71 8.97
CA LEU A 21 -8.91 -0.95 8.76
C LEU A 21 -8.81 -0.45 7.32
N ARG A 22 -9.18 -1.29 6.37
CA ARG A 22 -9.17 -0.93 4.95
C ARG A 22 -10.04 0.30 4.70
N ASP A 23 -11.26 0.29 5.26
CA ASP A 23 -12.18 1.40 5.07
C ASP A 23 -11.68 2.66 5.76
N MET A 24 -11.08 2.52 6.93
CA MET A 24 -10.57 3.65 7.68
C MET A 24 -9.41 4.33 6.98
N TYR A 25 -8.44 3.54 6.52
CA TYR A 25 -7.31 4.11 5.79
C TYR A 25 -7.76 4.72 4.46
N ALA A 26 -8.70 4.04 3.78
CA ALA A 26 -9.20 4.56 2.51
C ALA A 26 -9.81 5.94 2.68
N LEU A 27 -10.60 6.12 3.72
CA LEU A 27 -11.20 7.42 3.99
C LEU A 27 -10.14 8.49 4.20
N LYS A 28 -9.11 8.17 5.00
CA LYS A 28 -8.05 9.12 5.29
C LYS A 28 -7.26 9.51 4.05
N PHE A 29 -6.98 8.55 3.18
CA PHE A 29 -6.28 8.85 1.93
C PHE A 29 -7.13 9.72 1.02
N LYS A 30 -8.43 9.44 0.95
CA LYS A 30 -9.32 10.25 0.11
C LYS A 30 -9.37 11.68 0.60
N GLU A 31 -9.32 11.89 1.91
CA GLU A 31 -9.29 13.24 2.48
C GLU A 31 -8.05 14.00 2.06
N LYS A 32 -6.99 13.29 1.71
CA LYS A 32 -5.74 13.91 1.26
C LYS A 32 -5.63 14.02 -0.25
N GLY A 33 -6.68 13.70 -0.98
CA GLY A 33 -6.71 13.88 -2.43
C GLY A 33 -6.32 12.69 -3.25
N PHE A 34 -6.22 11.50 -2.64
CA PHE A 34 -5.91 10.28 -3.37
C PHE A 34 -7.17 9.56 -3.80
N ARG A 35 -7.09 8.90 -4.93
CA ARG A 35 -8.03 7.85 -5.28
C ARG A 35 -7.54 6.57 -4.62
N VAL A 36 -8.45 5.78 -4.06
CA VAL A 36 -8.08 4.55 -3.38
C VAL A 36 -8.72 3.36 -4.08
N GLU A 37 -7.89 2.37 -4.39
CA GLU A 37 -8.33 1.06 -4.86
C GLU A 37 -8.00 0.07 -3.76
N ALA A 38 -9.01 -0.61 -3.25
CA ALA A 38 -8.82 -1.51 -2.12
C ALA A 38 -8.88 -2.96 -2.57
N ALA A 39 -8.04 -3.78 -1.98
CA ALA A 39 -8.01 -5.22 -2.25
C ALA A 39 -7.92 -5.96 -0.93
N GLU A 40 -8.50 -7.16 -0.87
CA GLU A 40 -8.49 -7.96 0.34
C GLU A 40 -7.21 -8.75 0.53
N GLY A 41 -6.48 -8.97 -0.54
CA GLY A 41 -5.24 -9.72 -0.47
C GLY A 41 -4.39 -9.54 -1.71
N GLY A 42 -3.23 -10.20 -1.70
CA GLY A 42 -2.25 -10.04 -2.76
C GLY A 42 -2.72 -10.51 -4.12
N SER A 43 -3.49 -11.59 -4.16
CA SER A 43 -3.96 -12.12 -5.44
C SER A 43 -4.89 -11.16 -6.16
N GLU A 44 -5.83 -10.57 -5.42
CA GLU A 44 -6.74 -9.58 -6.00
C GLU A 44 -5.95 -8.35 -6.47
N ALA A 45 -4.99 -7.93 -5.67
CA ALA A 45 -4.15 -6.79 -6.02
C ALA A 45 -3.37 -7.03 -7.31
N LEU A 46 -2.81 -8.24 -7.44
CA LEU A 46 -2.07 -8.59 -8.65
C LEU A 46 -2.98 -8.57 -9.88
N GLU A 47 -4.21 -9.05 -9.73
CA GLU A 47 -5.15 -9.02 -10.84
C GLU A 47 -5.45 -7.60 -11.29
N ARG A 48 -5.62 -6.68 -10.35
CA ARG A 48 -5.87 -5.29 -10.68
C ARG A 48 -4.69 -4.67 -11.41
N LEU A 49 -3.48 -4.99 -10.95
CA LEU A 49 -2.27 -4.48 -11.60
C LEU A 49 -2.12 -5.05 -13.00
N ARG A 50 -2.40 -6.34 -13.19
CA ARG A 50 -2.36 -6.94 -14.52
C ARG A 50 -3.41 -6.35 -15.44
N GLY A 51 -4.51 -5.90 -14.87
CA GLY A 51 -5.59 -5.26 -15.63
C GLY A 51 -5.32 -3.81 -16.00
N GLY A 52 -4.17 -3.28 -15.62
CA GLY A 52 -3.77 -1.94 -16.04
C GLY A 52 -3.77 -0.87 -14.96
N LEU A 53 -4.08 -1.23 -13.72
CA LEU A 53 -4.04 -0.25 -12.64
C LEU A 53 -2.60 0.23 -12.43
N THR A 54 -2.41 1.55 -12.36
CA THR A 54 -1.08 2.14 -12.19
C THR A 54 -1.07 3.01 -10.93
N PRO A 55 -0.94 2.41 -9.75
CA PRO A 55 -0.94 3.20 -8.52
C PRO A 55 0.37 3.95 -8.31
N SER A 56 0.30 5.06 -7.58
CA SER A 56 1.50 5.74 -7.13
C SER A 56 2.04 5.11 -5.86
N VAL A 57 1.17 4.47 -5.08
CA VAL A 57 1.53 3.84 -3.81
C VAL A 57 0.86 2.48 -3.74
N ILE A 58 1.61 1.49 -3.28
CA ILE A 58 1.05 0.18 -2.92
C ILE A 58 1.34 -0.02 -1.44
N LEU A 59 0.28 -0.06 -0.63
CA LEU A 59 0.37 -0.19 0.82
C LEU A 59 -0.23 -1.55 1.19
N PHE A 60 0.55 -2.40 1.83
CA PHE A 60 0.14 -3.80 2.03
C PHE A 60 0.69 -4.38 3.32
N ASP A 61 -0.03 -5.36 3.87
CA ASP A 61 0.39 -6.09 5.05
C ASP A 61 1.28 -7.26 4.66
N LEU A 62 2.16 -7.68 5.56
CA LEU A 62 2.94 -8.88 5.35
C LEU A 62 2.12 -10.14 5.59
N VAL A 63 1.19 -10.07 6.54
CA VAL A 63 0.38 -11.24 6.88
C VAL A 63 -0.97 -11.12 6.19
N MET A 64 -1.15 -11.90 5.13
CA MET A 64 -2.39 -11.93 4.35
C MET A 64 -2.72 -13.38 4.03
N PRO A 65 -4.02 -13.71 3.96
CA PRO A 65 -4.41 -15.08 3.59
C PRO A 65 -3.91 -15.41 2.18
N GLY A 66 -3.43 -16.60 2.00
CA GLY A 66 -2.94 -17.05 0.70
C GLY A 66 -1.56 -16.52 0.43
N LEU A 67 -1.45 -15.49 -0.38
CA LEU A 67 -0.19 -14.89 -0.76
C LEU A 67 0.24 -13.87 0.29
N ASP A 68 1.36 -14.09 0.98
CA ASP A 68 1.80 -13.13 1.98
C ASP A 68 2.52 -11.94 1.33
N GLY A 69 2.91 -10.95 2.15
CA GLY A 69 3.50 -9.72 1.62
C GLY A 69 4.85 -9.91 0.96
N PHE A 70 5.65 -10.85 1.45
CA PHE A 70 6.94 -11.13 0.81
C PHE A 70 6.74 -11.77 -0.55
N GLU A 71 5.83 -12.74 -0.63
CA GLU A 71 5.51 -13.37 -1.89
C GLU A 71 4.91 -12.38 -2.88
N PHE A 72 4.08 -11.45 -2.36
CA PHE A 72 3.51 -10.40 -3.16
C PHE A 72 4.61 -9.53 -3.78
N LEU A 73 5.59 -9.13 -2.98
CA LEU A 73 6.72 -8.33 -3.49
C LEU A 73 7.52 -9.09 -4.55
N GLU A 74 7.73 -10.39 -4.33
CA GLU A 74 8.44 -11.21 -5.31
C GLU A 74 7.68 -11.26 -6.63
N GLN A 75 6.37 -11.41 -6.56
CA GLN A 75 5.53 -11.45 -7.76
C GLN A 75 5.55 -10.11 -8.50
N LEU A 76 5.52 -9.00 -7.76
CA LEU A 76 5.62 -7.69 -8.39
C LEU A 76 6.93 -7.55 -9.16
N ARG A 77 8.03 -7.96 -8.53
CA ARG A 77 9.35 -7.87 -9.13
C ARG A 77 9.43 -8.76 -10.38
N ASP A 78 9.02 -10.02 -10.23
CA ASP A 78 9.19 -11.00 -11.30
C ASP A 78 8.28 -10.71 -12.49
N SER A 79 7.11 -10.16 -12.24
CA SER A 79 6.15 -9.82 -13.30
C SER A 79 6.27 -8.37 -13.75
N LYS A 80 7.16 -7.61 -13.15
CA LYS A 80 7.37 -6.19 -13.46
C LYS A 80 6.09 -5.38 -13.34
N LEU A 81 5.33 -5.65 -12.29
CA LEU A 81 4.09 -4.93 -12.01
C LEU A 81 4.36 -3.86 -10.96
N GLY A 82 3.65 -2.75 -11.07
CA GLY A 82 3.74 -1.68 -10.09
C GLY A 82 5.10 -1.02 -10.02
N GLU A 83 5.85 -1.00 -11.11
CA GLU A 83 7.23 -0.50 -11.08
C GLU A 83 7.33 0.97 -10.72
N GLY A 84 6.35 1.75 -11.08
CA GLY A 84 6.34 3.18 -10.76
C GLY A 84 5.78 3.50 -9.38
N ALA A 85 5.33 2.49 -8.64
CA ALA A 85 4.71 2.72 -7.35
C ALA A 85 5.70 2.66 -6.21
N THR A 86 5.44 3.47 -5.18
CA THR A 86 6.17 3.38 -3.91
C THR A 86 5.53 2.25 -3.11
N LYS A 87 6.31 1.25 -2.75
CA LYS A 87 5.81 0.05 -2.07
C LYS A 87 6.11 0.16 -0.59
N ILE A 88 5.07 0.12 0.23
CA ILE A 88 5.18 0.35 1.66
C ILE A 88 4.47 -0.77 2.41
N VAL A 89 5.19 -1.39 3.34
CA VAL A 89 4.62 -2.40 4.22
C VAL A 89 3.92 -1.71 5.38
N LEU A 90 2.72 -2.16 5.70
CA LEU A 90 1.98 -1.72 6.88
C LEU A 90 1.61 -2.97 7.65
N SER A 91 2.30 -3.25 8.75
CA SER A 91 2.17 -4.54 9.42
C SER A 91 2.26 -4.40 10.93
N ASN A 92 1.68 -5.36 11.63
CA ASN A 92 1.85 -5.45 13.09
C ASN A 92 3.19 -6.03 13.48
N GLN A 93 3.95 -6.54 12.51
CA GLN A 93 5.23 -7.18 12.74
C GLN A 93 6.35 -6.18 12.49
N GLY A 94 7.16 -5.92 13.52
CA GLY A 94 8.20 -4.90 13.42
C GLY A 94 9.61 -5.42 13.60
N GLN A 95 9.85 -6.70 13.31
CA GLN A 95 11.17 -7.29 13.49
C GLN A 95 12.15 -6.81 12.43
N ASP A 96 13.40 -6.65 12.84
CA ASP A 96 14.44 -6.18 11.93
C ASP A 96 14.62 -7.09 10.72
N ALA A 97 14.52 -8.40 10.92
CA ALA A 97 14.66 -9.35 9.82
C ALA A 97 13.58 -9.14 8.76
N ASP A 98 12.36 -8.86 9.19
CA ASP A 98 11.25 -8.61 8.27
C ASP A 98 11.47 -7.31 7.49
N ARG A 99 11.96 -6.28 8.18
CA ARG A 99 12.24 -5.00 7.52
C ARG A 99 13.33 -5.16 6.46
N GLU A 100 14.39 -5.88 6.79
CA GLU A 100 15.49 -6.10 5.86
C GLU A 100 15.02 -6.91 4.66
N ARG A 101 14.26 -7.97 4.90
CA ARG A 101 13.76 -8.80 3.81
C ARG A 101 12.84 -8.02 2.89
N ALA A 102 11.94 -7.23 3.46
CA ALA A 102 11.02 -6.42 2.67
C ALA A 102 11.79 -5.42 1.80
N LYS A 103 12.80 -4.79 2.39
CA LYS A 103 13.64 -3.83 1.67
C LYS A 103 14.37 -4.50 0.51
N GLU A 104 14.95 -5.68 0.75
CA GLU A 104 15.65 -6.41 -0.30
C GLU A 104 14.72 -6.79 -1.44
N LEU A 105 13.45 -7.01 -1.15
CA LEU A 105 12.46 -7.37 -2.15
C LEU A 105 11.82 -6.14 -2.82
N GLY A 106 12.25 -4.95 -2.45
CA GLY A 106 11.83 -3.73 -3.14
C GLY A 106 10.90 -2.81 -2.38
N ALA A 107 10.59 -3.11 -1.12
CA ALA A 107 9.79 -2.20 -0.31
C ALA A 107 10.60 -0.96 0.03
N GLN A 108 9.97 0.19 -0.08
CA GLN A 108 10.63 1.47 0.16
C GLN A 108 10.27 2.06 1.50
N GLY A 109 9.30 1.47 2.20
CA GLY A 109 8.92 1.91 3.52
C GLY A 109 8.32 0.76 4.32
N TYR A 110 8.34 0.93 5.63
CA TYR A 110 7.82 -0.07 6.56
C TYR A 110 7.22 0.65 7.76
N ILE A 111 5.93 0.46 7.98
CA ILE A 111 5.21 1.13 9.06
C ILE A 111 4.61 0.05 9.96
N VAL A 112 4.80 0.20 11.26
CA VAL A 112 4.27 -0.76 12.24
C VAL A 112 2.91 -0.25 12.73
N LYS A 113 1.85 -1.00 12.45
CA LYS A 113 0.47 -0.61 12.78
C LYS A 113 0.29 -0.33 14.27
N ALA A 114 0.86 -1.17 15.11
CA ALA A 114 0.61 -1.10 16.54
C ALA A 114 1.11 0.19 17.17
N ASN A 115 2.05 0.86 16.52
CA ASN A 115 2.66 2.08 17.05
C ASN A 115 2.19 3.34 16.37
N THR A 116 1.20 3.23 15.47
CA THR A 116 0.89 4.35 14.58
C THR A 116 -0.62 4.46 14.38
N ILE A 117 -1.18 5.63 14.67
CA ILE A 117 -2.60 5.86 14.43
C ILE A 117 -2.84 6.11 12.94
N PRO A 118 -4.08 5.92 12.44
CA PRO A 118 -4.34 6.00 11.00
C PRO A 118 -3.93 7.30 10.32
N SER A 119 -4.13 8.44 10.96
CA SER A 119 -3.72 9.70 10.35
C SER A 119 -2.21 9.80 10.21
N GLU A 120 -1.47 9.22 11.15
CA GLU A 120 0.00 9.19 11.06
C GLU A 120 0.47 8.24 9.97
N VAL A 121 -0.23 7.11 9.80
CA VAL A 121 0.08 6.19 8.72
C VAL A 121 0.01 6.93 7.40
N VAL A 122 -1.10 7.64 7.18
CA VAL A 122 -1.29 8.37 5.94
C VAL A 122 -0.22 9.43 5.74
N SER A 123 0.12 10.17 6.79
CA SER A 123 1.18 11.19 6.71
C SER A 123 2.51 10.58 6.34
N GLN A 124 2.86 9.44 6.95
CA GLN A 124 4.12 8.78 6.65
C GLN A 124 4.15 8.25 5.22
N VAL A 125 3.03 7.69 4.75
CA VAL A 125 2.94 7.20 3.38
C VAL A 125 3.15 8.34 2.39
N ILE A 126 2.50 9.47 2.63
CA ILE A 126 2.64 10.64 1.77
C ILE A 126 4.09 11.10 1.71
N ALA A 127 4.75 11.17 2.86
CA ALA A 127 6.14 11.57 2.92
C ALA A 127 7.04 10.60 2.17
N LEU A 128 6.82 9.29 2.34
CA LEU A 128 7.62 8.27 1.65
C LEU A 128 7.41 8.30 0.14
N ALA A 129 6.21 8.63 -0.29
CA ALA A 129 5.89 8.67 -1.71
C ALA A 129 6.35 9.97 -2.38
N GLY A 130 6.86 10.91 -1.63
CA GLY A 130 7.33 12.18 -2.19
C GLY A 130 6.21 13.12 -2.57
N LYS A 131 5.08 12.97 -1.92
CA LYS A 131 3.92 13.84 -2.21
C LYS A 131 3.79 15.02 -1.20
#